data_955785020f94354919d59312b59deabc
#
_entry.id   955785020f94354919d59312b59deabc
#
_cell.length_a   1.000
_cell.length_b   1.000
_cell.length_c   1.000
_cell.angle_alpha   90.00
_cell.angle_beta   90.00
_cell.angle_gamma   90.00
#
_symmetry.space_group_name_H-M   'P 1'
#
loop_
_entity.id
_entity.type
_entity.pdbx_description
1 polymer ?
#
loop_
_entity_poly.entity_id
_entity_poly.type
_entity_poly.pdbx_seq_one_letter_code
_entity_poly.pdbx_strand_id
1 'polypeptide(L)'
;MLKNALPKIITEQVPGPKAAAIIARRENAIPGAIKCVYPLVIDQGAGAMVEDVDGNHFVDWVGGVGVLNIGYSHPEIVAAVQAQSEKYFHGMFNIVTHEGYVELAETMNAIVPVRGAEKMTFFANSGAEADENAVKIAKAFTKRPNIIVFSGAFHGRTMLTMTMTAKKAYAHGLGPFPDGVYRAQFPYLYRNPAGMSAADAIDYYTDSIYRVFEESSPAEHVAAIVVEPLQGEGGFIPAPLEWIKAVRKICDDKGILLIADEVQTGFCRTGKMFASQYWQEVGAEPDIITTAKSIAAGLPLSAITARKEIMESVKGGTIGGTYCGNPVACAAALKVIEIMKRDRLDERACEISAIIMERFNRWQEDYAVIGDVRGLGAMVGIEFVKDRTTKAPYPELVSAIVTEAAQNGLIIESAGVYGNVIRFLAPLVITDAQLQAGLNIFENAIIKCV
;
A
#
# COMPACT_ATOMS: atom_id res chain seq x y z
N MET A 1 9.34 -28.58 -2.89
CA MET A 1 9.87 -27.25 -2.55
C MET A 1 8.69 -26.36 -2.16
N LEU A 2 8.81 -25.61 -1.08
CA LEU A 2 7.73 -24.77 -0.52
C LEU A 2 7.09 -23.82 -1.57
N LYS A 3 7.88 -23.23 -2.48
CA LYS A 3 7.39 -22.34 -3.56
C LYS A 3 6.20 -22.89 -4.36
N ASN A 4 6.13 -24.20 -4.54
CA ASN A 4 5.09 -24.88 -5.33
C ASN A 4 4.15 -25.72 -4.44
N ALA A 5 4.28 -25.61 -3.11
CA ALA A 5 3.40 -26.29 -2.18
C ALA A 5 1.98 -25.68 -2.24
N LEU A 6 1.02 -26.45 -1.72
CA LEU A 6 -0.33 -25.99 -1.43
C LEU A 6 -0.50 -25.83 0.07
N PRO A 7 -1.49 -25.05 0.54
CA PRO A 7 -1.82 -24.94 1.95
C PRO A 7 -2.05 -26.31 2.58
N LYS A 8 -1.47 -26.50 3.77
CA LYS A 8 -1.61 -27.77 4.50
C LYS A 8 -1.39 -27.55 5.99
N ILE A 9 -2.40 -27.77 6.78
CA ILE A 9 -2.30 -27.76 8.25
C ILE A 9 -2.06 -29.20 8.73
N ILE A 10 -0.99 -29.39 9.51
CA ILE A 10 -0.59 -30.69 10.06
C ILE A 10 -0.77 -30.77 11.59
N THR A 11 -0.98 -29.65 12.25
CA THR A 11 -1.30 -29.58 13.68
C THR A 11 -2.80 -29.68 13.90
N GLU A 12 -3.24 -30.07 15.09
CA GLU A 12 -4.69 -30.13 15.44
C GLU A 12 -5.36 -28.74 15.40
N GLN A 13 -4.58 -27.69 15.67
CA GLN A 13 -5.01 -26.31 15.66
C GLN A 13 -3.87 -25.37 15.28
N VAL A 14 -4.22 -24.15 14.90
CA VAL A 14 -3.29 -23.02 14.73
C VAL A 14 -3.57 -22.01 15.86
N PRO A 15 -2.57 -21.65 16.68
CA PRO A 15 -1.14 -22.02 16.62
C PRO A 15 -0.87 -23.46 17.05
N GLY A 16 0.16 -24.09 16.45
CA GLY A 16 0.74 -25.33 16.94
C GLY A 16 1.60 -25.10 18.20
N PRO A 17 2.11 -26.18 18.84
CA PRO A 17 2.76 -26.07 20.14
C PRO A 17 4.05 -25.23 20.17
N LYS A 18 4.86 -25.27 19.10
CA LYS A 18 6.08 -24.44 19.03
C LYS A 18 5.74 -22.96 18.83
N ALA A 19 4.78 -22.67 17.95
CA ALA A 19 4.30 -21.29 17.75
C ALA A 19 3.71 -20.72 19.03
N ALA A 20 2.88 -21.47 19.76
CA ALA A 20 2.31 -21.06 21.03
C ALA A 20 3.37 -20.70 22.08
N ALA A 21 4.45 -21.51 22.18
CA ALA A 21 5.55 -21.24 23.08
C ALA A 21 6.30 -19.93 22.74
N ILE A 22 6.52 -19.66 21.45
CA ILE A 22 7.16 -18.40 20.99
C ILE A 22 6.24 -17.19 21.24
N ILE A 23 4.94 -17.32 20.99
CA ILE A 23 3.95 -16.27 21.23
C ILE A 23 3.92 -15.90 22.72
N ALA A 24 3.92 -16.89 23.64
CA ALA A 24 4.00 -16.64 25.07
C ALA A 24 5.27 -15.85 25.46
N ARG A 25 6.41 -16.14 24.84
CA ARG A 25 7.65 -15.37 25.05
C ARG A 25 7.52 -13.94 24.48
N ARG A 26 6.85 -13.79 23.33
CA ARG A 26 6.58 -12.50 22.72
C ARG A 26 5.79 -11.56 23.64
N GLU A 27 4.77 -12.07 24.31
CA GLU A 27 3.94 -11.30 25.24
C GLU A 27 4.74 -10.70 26.40
N ASN A 28 5.81 -11.37 26.81
CA ASN A 28 6.71 -10.89 27.88
C ASN A 28 7.83 -9.95 27.36
N ALA A 29 8.18 -10.01 26.08
CA ALA A 29 9.34 -9.29 25.54
C ALA A 29 8.98 -8.08 24.68
N ILE A 30 7.75 -8.01 24.16
CA ILE A 30 7.35 -7.01 23.17
C ILE A 30 6.09 -6.27 23.67
N PRO A 31 6.09 -4.92 23.59
CA PRO A 31 4.92 -4.14 24.02
C PRO A 31 3.64 -4.56 23.29
N GLY A 32 2.53 -4.71 24.03
CA GLY A 32 1.21 -5.07 23.48
C GLY A 32 0.66 -4.09 22.44
N ALA A 33 1.23 -2.88 22.34
CA ALA A 33 0.93 -1.93 21.28
C ALA A 33 1.28 -2.46 19.88
N ILE A 34 2.26 -3.39 19.78
CA ILE A 34 2.58 -4.10 18.54
C ILE A 34 1.66 -5.32 18.46
N LYS A 35 0.50 -5.14 17.81
CA LYS A 35 -0.48 -6.20 17.66
C LYS A 35 0.06 -7.38 16.83
N CYS A 36 -0.38 -8.58 17.17
CA CYS A 36 -0.27 -9.78 16.35
C CYS A 36 -1.68 -10.13 15.85
N VAL A 37 -1.89 -10.05 14.55
CA VAL A 37 -3.20 -10.37 13.97
C VAL A 37 -3.42 -11.88 13.96
N TYR A 38 -2.35 -12.63 13.67
CA TYR A 38 -2.37 -14.08 13.63
C TYR A 38 -1.45 -14.67 14.69
N PRO A 39 -1.87 -15.74 15.38
CA PRO A 39 -0.98 -16.50 16.24
C PRO A 39 -0.10 -17.45 15.41
N LEU A 40 0.64 -16.90 14.46
CA LEU A 40 1.48 -17.62 13.52
C LEU A 40 2.93 -17.17 13.67
N VAL A 41 3.87 -18.12 13.66
CA VAL A 41 5.30 -17.85 13.75
C VAL A 41 5.98 -18.44 12.52
N ILE A 42 6.41 -17.57 11.60
CA ILE A 42 7.03 -17.97 10.34
C ILE A 42 8.42 -18.54 10.60
N ASP A 43 8.73 -19.70 10.00
CA ASP A 43 10.06 -20.31 9.91
C ASP A 43 10.71 -19.95 8.56
N GLN A 44 10.00 -20.19 7.46
CA GLN A 44 10.50 -19.88 6.12
C GLN A 44 9.38 -19.47 5.17
N GLY A 45 9.77 -18.80 4.06
CA GLY A 45 8.86 -18.37 3.01
C GLY A 45 9.47 -18.54 1.62
N ALA A 46 8.65 -18.90 0.62
CA ALA A 46 9.06 -18.99 -0.77
C ALA A 46 7.89 -18.73 -1.72
N GLY A 47 8.05 -17.81 -2.67
CA GLY A 47 6.96 -17.38 -3.55
C GLY A 47 5.81 -16.76 -2.75
N ALA A 48 4.60 -17.33 -2.84
CA ALA A 48 3.43 -16.90 -2.08
C ALA A 48 3.13 -17.80 -0.86
N MET A 49 4.05 -18.70 -0.51
CA MET A 49 3.87 -19.65 0.58
C MET A 49 4.76 -19.33 1.77
N VAL A 50 4.23 -19.55 2.97
CA VAL A 50 4.97 -19.55 4.22
C VAL A 50 4.79 -20.88 4.94
N GLU A 51 5.85 -21.32 5.61
CA GLU A 51 5.83 -22.44 6.56
C GLU A 51 6.04 -21.89 7.96
N ASP A 52 5.23 -22.33 8.90
CA ASP A 52 5.40 -21.96 10.30
C ASP A 52 6.37 -22.91 11.02
N VAL A 53 6.77 -22.55 12.23
CA VAL A 53 7.70 -23.35 13.06
C VAL A 53 7.19 -24.73 13.45
N ASP A 54 5.89 -24.99 13.26
CA ASP A 54 5.25 -26.28 13.51
C ASP A 54 5.14 -27.13 12.22
N GLY A 55 5.52 -26.58 11.05
CA GLY A 55 5.51 -27.25 9.75
C GLY A 55 4.19 -27.11 8.99
N ASN A 56 3.29 -26.22 9.43
CA ASN A 56 2.08 -25.91 8.68
C ASN A 56 2.42 -25.02 7.48
N HIS A 57 1.77 -25.24 6.34
CA HIS A 57 1.91 -24.44 5.13
C HIS A 57 0.71 -23.54 4.92
N PHE A 58 0.98 -22.26 4.70
CA PHE A 58 -0.04 -21.24 4.43
C PHE A 58 0.20 -20.59 3.08
N VAL A 59 -0.86 -20.31 2.33
CA VAL A 59 -0.80 -19.35 1.25
C VAL A 59 -1.04 -17.96 1.81
N ASP A 60 -0.14 -17.01 1.48
CA ASP A 60 -0.17 -15.66 2.01
C ASP A 60 -0.82 -14.70 1.01
N TRP A 61 -2.03 -14.22 1.35
CA TRP A 61 -2.73 -13.18 0.59
C TRP A 61 -2.53 -11.77 1.18
N VAL A 62 -1.66 -11.62 2.15
CA VAL A 62 -1.28 -10.32 2.73
C VAL A 62 0.04 -9.80 2.15
N GLY A 63 0.97 -10.71 1.83
CA GLY A 63 2.24 -10.35 1.19
C GLY A 63 3.05 -9.32 1.98
N GLY A 64 3.07 -9.41 3.32
CA GLY A 64 3.69 -8.41 4.17
C GLY A 64 3.00 -7.04 4.10
N VAL A 65 1.69 -7.02 3.89
CA VAL A 65 0.86 -5.83 3.63
C VAL A 65 1.23 -5.14 2.30
N GLY A 66 1.36 -5.97 1.23
CA GLY A 66 1.70 -5.49 -0.12
C GLY A 66 3.19 -5.15 -0.31
N VAL A 67 4.06 -5.79 0.46
CA VAL A 67 5.52 -5.61 0.38
C VAL A 67 6.18 -6.61 -0.57
N LEU A 68 5.62 -7.82 -0.67
CA LEU A 68 6.25 -8.98 -1.31
C LEU A 68 5.68 -9.26 -2.70
N ASN A 69 5.61 -8.27 -3.58
CA ASN A 69 5.06 -8.47 -4.93
C ASN A 69 5.82 -9.55 -5.72
N ILE A 70 7.13 -9.69 -5.51
CA ILE A 70 7.95 -10.74 -6.13
C ILE A 70 8.09 -12.01 -5.26
N GLY A 71 7.31 -12.11 -4.17
CA GLY A 71 7.31 -13.25 -3.25
C GLY A 71 8.41 -13.25 -2.21
N TYR A 72 8.32 -14.24 -1.32
CA TYR A 72 9.32 -14.50 -0.29
C TYR A 72 10.62 -15.05 -0.89
N SER A 73 11.75 -14.56 -0.41
CA SER A 73 13.10 -15.12 -0.64
C SER A 73 13.40 -15.44 -2.11
N HIS A 74 13.08 -14.50 -3.03
CA HIS A 74 13.35 -14.70 -4.45
C HIS A 74 14.85 -14.96 -4.69
N PRO A 75 15.27 -16.05 -5.36
CA PRO A 75 16.67 -16.45 -5.44
C PRO A 75 17.61 -15.37 -6.01
N GLU A 76 17.17 -14.63 -7.03
CA GLU A 76 17.99 -13.58 -7.64
C GLU A 76 18.13 -12.36 -6.71
N ILE A 77 17.13 -12.08 -5.86
CA ILE A 77 17.25 -11.03 -4.83
C ILE A 77 18.22 -11.47 -3.76
N VAL A 78 18.10 -12.71 -3.28
CA VAL A 78 19.05 -13.27 -2.30
C VAL A 78 20.49 -13.18 -2.81
N ALA A 79 20.73 -13.55 -4.07
CA ALA A 79 22.05 -13.46 -4.70
C ALA A 79 22.55 -12.01 -4.81
N ALA A 80 21.70 -11.05 -5.19
CA ALA A 80 22.06 -9.63 -5.26
C ALA A 80 22.41 -9.05 -3.89
N VAL A 81 21.64 -9.41 -2.86
CA VAL A 81 21.89 -9.04 -1.46
C VAL A 81 23.20 -9.61 -0.96
N GLN A 82 23.49 -10.89 -1.21
CA GLN A 82 24.75 -11.55 -0.84
C GLN A 82 25.95 -10.86 -1.51
N ALA A 83 25.88 -10.67 -2.82
CA ALA A 83 26.97 -10.02 -3.58
C ALA A 83 27.28 -8.60 -3.10
N GLN A 84 26.25 -7.81 -2.73
CA GLN A 84 26.48 -6.48 -2.16
C GLN A 84 27.00 -6.57 -0.72
N SER A 85 26.50 -7.52 0.08
CA SER A 85 26.91 -7.69 1.48
C SER A 85 28.39 -8.07 1.61
N GLU A 86 28.94 -8.79 0.65
CA GLU A 86 30.38 -9.12 0.58
C GLU A 86 31.28 -7.90 0.34
N LYS A 87 30.72 -6.82 -0.25
CA LYS A 87 31.46 -5.57 -0.48
C LYS A 87 31.40 -4.66 0.74
N TYR A 88 30.21 -4.26 1.15
CA TYR A 88 29.90 -3.43 2.33
C TYR A 88 28.40 -3.34 2.55
N PHE A 89 27.99 -3.22 3.83
CA PHE A 89 26.60 -3.06 4.25
C PHE A 89 26.15 -1.61 4.27
N HIS A 90 27.06 -0.67 4.52
CA HIS A 90 26.73 0.72 4.76
C HIS A 90 27.84 1.64 4.24
N GLY A 91 27.42 2.75 3.67
CA GLY A 91 28.23 3.90 3.37
C GLY A 91 27.25 5.08 3.33
N MET A 92 27.30 5.93 4.36
CA MET A 92 26.38 7.06 4.45
C MET A 92 26.48 7.93 3.21
N PHE A 93 25.45 7.88 2.34
CA PHE A 93 25.47 8.49 1.01
C PHE A 93 25.72 10.01 1.04
N ASN A 94 25.29 10.69 2.10
CA ASN A 94 25.52 12.13 2.26
C ASN A 94 27.00 12.47 2.57
N ILE A 95 27.85 11.46 2.84
CA ILE A 95 29.28 11.65 3.09
C ILE A 95 30.12 11.05 1.97
N VAL A 96 29.80 9.82 1.56
CA VAL A 96 30.48 9.12 0.47
C VAL A 96 29.47 8.53 -0.50
N THR A 97 29.58 8.89 -1.76
CA THR A 97 28.71 8.39 -2.83
C THR A 97 29.01 6.92 -3.14
N HIS A 98 27.99 6.15 -3.48
CA HIS A 98 28.12 4.81 -4.02
C HIS A 98 27.26 4.62 -5.29
N GLU A 99 27.80 3.85 -6.23
CA GLU A 99 27.24 3.68 -7.57
C GLU A 99 25.79 3.14 -7.55
N GLY A 100 25.50 2.14 -6.73
CA GLY A 100 24.18 1.53 -6.65
C GLY A 100 23.04 2.48 -6.26
N TYR A 101 23.31 3.56 -5.50
CA TYR A 101 22.34 4.61 -5.24
C TYR A 101 22.06 5.42 -6.52
N VAL A 102 23.13 5.80 -7.25
CA VAL A 102 23.04 6.60 -8.46
C VAL A 102 22.28 5.82 -9.54
N GLU A 103 22.68 4.58 -9.78
CA GLU A 103 22.03 3.68 -10.74
C GLU A 103 20.56 3.48 -10.45
N LEU A 104 20.20 3.28 -9.17
CA LEU A 104 18.80 3.16 -8.77
C LEU A 104 18.04 4.48 -8.97
N ALA A 105 18.64 5.63 -8.67
CA ALA A 105 18.02 6.93 -8.90
C ALA A 105 17.76 7.18 -10.40
N GLU A 106 18.72 6.88 -11.25
CA GLU A 106 18.58 6.96 -12.71
C GLU A 106 17.46 6.03 -13.20
N THR A 107 17.42 4.80 -12.68
CA THR A 107 16.37 3.83 -12.99
C THR A 107 14.99 4.34 -12.58
N MET A 108 14.85 4.88 -11.36
CA MET A 108 13.59 5.46 -10.89
C MET A 108 13.18 6.68 -11.70
N ASN A 109 14.12 7.57 -12.02
CA ASN A 109 13.86 8.75 -12.87
C ASN A 109 13.32 8.36 -14.25
N ALA A 110 13.76 7.23 -14.79
CA ALA A 110 13.31 6.73 -16.09
C ALA A 110 11.89 6.12 -16.05
N ILE A 111 11.49 5.49 -14.95
CA ILE A 111 10.23 4.69 -14.89
C ILE A 111 9.08 5.37 -14.16
N VAL A 112 9.36 6.28 -13.20
CA VAL A 112 8.31 6.90 -12.37
C VAL A 112 7.54 7.95 -13.20
N PRO A 113 6.19 7.87 -13.27
CA PRO A 113 5.37 8.70 -14.16
C PRO A 113 5.00 10.06 -13.51
N VAL A 114 5.98 10.80 -13.01
CA VAL A 114 5.75 12.19 -12.62
C VAL A 114 5.81 13.11 -13.83
N ARG A 115 5.11 14.23 -13.75
CA ARG A 115 5.04 15.27 -14.77
C ARG A 115 6.44 15.83 -15.11
N GLY A 116 6.68 16.14 -16.37
CA GLY A 116 7.91 16.78 -16.84
C GLY A 116 9.00 15.79 -17.27
N ALA A 117 9.99 16.31 -18.03
CA ALA A 117 11.03 15.49 -18.64
C ALA A 117 12.22 15.21 -17.71
N GLU A 118 12.66 16.21 -16.93
CA GLU A 118 13.77 16.07 -15.99
C GLU A 118 13.26 15.73 -14.60
N LYS A 119 13.73 14.62 -14.04
CA LYS A 119 13.32 14.07 -12.75
C LYS A 119 14.52 13.80 -11.86
N MET A 120 14.31 13.83 -10.56
CA MET A 120 15.28 13.42 -9.55
C MET A 120 14.62 12.55 -8.50
N THR A 121 15.38 11.61 -7.96
CA THR A 121 14.93 10.69 -6.91
C THR A 121 15.82 10.78 -5.68
N PHE A 122 15.19 10.86 -4.51
CA PHE A 122 15.79 10.76 -3.19
C PHE A 122 15.29 9.50 -2.50
N PHE A 123 16.18 8.73 -1.84
CA PHE A 123 15.82 7.54 -1.10
C PHE A 123 15.78 7.77 0.41
N ALA A 124 14.81 7.14 1.07
CA ALA A 124 14.66 7.05 2.52
C ALA A 124 14.40 5.58 2.93
N ASN A 125 13.90 5.29 4.15
CA ASN A 125 13.83 3.92 4.66
C ASN A 125 12.40 3.38 4.78
N SER A 126 11.39 4.24 4.81
CA SER A 126 9.98 3.86 5.01
C SER A 126 9.03 4.76 4.23
N GLY A 127 7.81 4.28 3.96
CA GLY A 127 6.76 5.10 3.35
C GLY A 127 6.47 6.38 4.15
N ALA A 128 6.44 6.28 5.48
CA ALA A 128 6.25 7.46 6.33
C ALA A 128 7.35 8.51 6.14
N GLU A 129 8.63 8.10 6.02
CA GLU A 129 9.72 9.03 5.71
C GLU A 129 9.59 9.60 4.29
N ALA A 130 9.12 8.82 3.32
CA ALA A 130 8.88 9.30 1.97
C ALA A 130 7.82 10.41 1.97
N ASP A 131 6.68 10.20 2.62
CA ASP A 131 5.60 11.18 2.68
C ASP A 131 5.99 12.42 3.49
N GLU A 132 6.68 12.26 4.62
CA GLU A 132 7.25 13.39 5.39
C GLU A 132 8.16 14.26 4.53
N ASN A 133 9.05 13.64 3.75
CA ASN A 133 9.97 14.37 2.88
C ASN A 133 9.27 14.96 1.65
N ALA A 134 8.28 14.28 1.07
CA ALA A 134 7.47 14.83 -0.02
C ALA A 134 6.75 16.11 0.41
N VAL A 135 6.17 16.12 1.63
CA VAL A 135 5.56 17.32 2.20
C VAL A 135 6.59 18.42 2.46
N LYS A 136 7.78 18.11 2.99
CA LYS A 136 8.86 19.10 3.18
C LYS A 136 9.28 19.74 1.85
N ILE A 137 9.46 18.90 0.81
CA ILE A 137 9.85 19.35 -0.54
C ILE A 137 8.76 20.24 -1.14
N ALA A 138 7.48 19.84 -1.03
CA ALA A 138 6.35 20.62 -1.52
C ALA A 138 6.25 21.99 -0.83
N LYS A 139 6.38 22.04 0.50
CA LYS A 139 6.41 23.30 1.27
C LYS A 139 7.61 24.17 0.91
N ALA A 140 8.78 23.57 0.70
CA ALA A 140 9.99 24.29 0.29
C ALA A 140 9.85 24.93 -1.10
N PHE A 141 9.26 24.22 -2.05
CA PHE A 141 9.03 24.70 -3.41
C PHE A 141 7.98 25.81 -3.47
N THR A 142 6.80 25.56 -2.90
CA THR A 142 5.65 26.47 -3.00
C THR A 142 5.74 27.64 -2.02
N LYS A 143 6.54 27.54 -0.96
CA LYS A 143 6.59 28.48 0.19
C LYS A 143 5.26 28.58 0.95
N ARG A 144 4.44 27.51 0.90
CA ARG A 144 3.12 27.44 1.53
C ARG A 144 3.13 26.46 2.71
N PRO A 145 2.41 26.74 3.81
CA PRO A 145 2.51 25.96 5.05
C PRO A 145 1.63 24.71 5.10
N ASN A 146 0.54 24.66 4.33
CA ASN A 146 -0.53 23.70 4.51
C ASN A 146 -0.57 22.60 3.44
N ILE A 147 -1.20 21.48 3.76
CA ILE A 147 -1.50 20.40 2.83
C ILE A 147 -2.95 19.92 2.99
N ILE A 148 -3.50 19.33 1.92
CA ILE A 148 -4.80 18.65 1.95
C ILE A 148 -4.55 17.14 1.78
N VAL A 149 -5.22 16.36 2.62
CA VAL A 149 -5.30 14.89 2.57
C VAL A 149 -6.78 14.47 2.56
N PHE A 150 -7.07 13.16 2.54
CA PHE A 150 -8.45 12.71 2.38
C PHE A 150 -8.94 11.81 3.53
N SER A 151 -10.28 11.74 3.68
CA SER A 151 -10.90 10.74 4.55
C SER A 151 -10.52 9.32 4.11
N GLY A 152 -10.30 8.41 5.06
CA GLY A 152 -9.87 7.04 4.80
C GLY A 152 -8.39 6.85 4.47
N ALA A 153 -7.62 7.93 4.25
CA ALA A 153 -6.21 7.85 3.86
C ALA A 153 -5.30 7.25 4.93
N PHE A 154 -4.20 6.63 4.48
CA PHE A 154 -3.12 6.16 5.34
C PHE A 154 -1.75 6.51 4.73
N HIS A 155 -1.02 7.40 5.38
CA HIS A 155 0.31 7.87 4.95
C HIS A 155 1.44 7.53 5.92
N GLY A 156 1.15 6.85 7.03
CA GLY A 156 2.15 6.43 7.99
C GLY A 156 1.77 6.68 9.45
N ARG A 157 2.77 6.52 10.35
CA ARG A 157 2.60 6.59 11.81
C ARG A 157 3.68 7.43 12.52
N THR A 158 4.43 8.28 11.79
CA THR A 158 5.21 9.39 12.37
C THR A 158 4.27 10.56 12.68
N MET A 159 4.70 11.55 13.43
CA MET A 159 3.78 12.61 13.92
C MET A 159 3.02 13.31 12.79
N LEU A 160 3.71 13.73 11.70
CA LEU A 160 3.03 14.36 10.57
C LEU A 160 2.21 13.33 9.77
N THR A 161 2.77 12.20 9.39
CA THR A 161 2.04 11.21 8.60
C THR A 161 0.88 10.58 9.36
N MET A 162 0.94 10.50 10.71
CA MET A 162 -0.19 10.12 11.55
C MET A 162 -1.31 11.17 11.54
N THR A 163 -0.95 12.46 11.47
CA THR A 163 -1.91 13.56 11.26
C THR A 163 -2.57 13.46 9.88
N MET A 164 -1.80 13.08 8.85
CA MET A 164 -2.28 12.84 7.49
C MET A 164 -3.20 11.61 7.41
N THR A 165 -2.96 10.60 8.24
CA THR A 165 -3.73 9.33 8.29
C THR A 165 -5.11 9.54 8.92
N ALA A 166 -6.15 8.93 8.34
CA ALA A 166 -7.56 9.10 8.74
C ALA A 166 -8.10 7.99 9.67
N LYS A 167 -7.23 7.22 10.33
CA LYS A 167 -7.63 6.09 11.16
C LYS A 167 -7.47 6.42 12.65
N LYS A 168 -8.59 6.69 13.35
CA LYS A 168 -8.63 7.06 14.78
C LYS A 168 -7.77 6.15 15.67
N ALA A 169 -7.76 4.84 15.40
CA ALA A 169 -7.03 3.87 16.22
C ALA A 169 -5.51 4.12 16.29
N TYR A 170 -4.93 4.78 15.29
CA TYR A 170 -3.49 5.11 15.28
C TYR A 170 -3.16 6.42 16.01
N ALA A 171 -4.13 7.31 16.15
CA ALA A 171 -3.92 8.66 16.69
C ALA A 171 -4.45 8.85 18.12
N HIS A 172 -5.28 7.93 18.62
CA HIS A 172 -5.97 8.09 19.89
C HIS A 172 -5.01 8.26 21.07
N GLY A 173 -5.13 9.39 21.77
CA GLY A 173 -4.33 9.67 22.97
C GLY A 173 -2.89 10.15 22.72
N LEU A 174 -2.49 10.40 21.48
CA LEU A 174 -1.10 10.74 21.11
C LEU A 174 -0.90 12.23 20.72
N GLY A 175 -1.96 13.06 20.76
CA GLY A 175 -1.87 14.48 20.45
C GLY A 175 -1.15 15.31 21.52
N PRO A 176 -0.82 16.62 21.25
CA PRO A 176 -1.22 17.35 20.03
C PRO A 176 -0.44 16.94 18.79
N PHE A 177 -1.06 17.15 17.63
CA PHE A 177 -0.49 16.82 16.33
C PHE A 177 -0.01 18.07 15.59
N PRO A 178 0.93 17.94 14.60
CA PRO A 178 1.34 19.07 13.76
C PRO A 178 0.17 19.73 13.05
N ASP A 179 0.20 21.07 12.99
CA ASP A 179 -0.77 21.88 12.28
C ASP A 179 -0.56 21.87 10.75
N GLY A 180 -1.54 22.43 10.01
CA GLY A 180 -1.45 22.65 8.58
C GLY A 180 -1.80 21.41 7.74
N VAL A 181 -2.50 20.44 8.31
CA VAL A 181 -3.06 19.29 7.61
C VAL A 181 -4.58 19.39 7.62
N TYR A 182 -5.16 19.59 6.45
CA TYR A 182 -6.61 19.70 6.27
C TYR A 182 -7.15 18.48 5.54
N ARG A 183 -8.42 18.15 5.75
CA ARG A 183 -8.99 16.89 5.26
C ARG A 183 -10.24 17.14 4.42
N ALA A 184 -10.18 16.71 3.15
CA ALA A 184 -11.33 16.64 2.25
C ALA A 184 -11.91 15.21 2.22
N GLN A 185 -13.03 15.02 1.53
CA GLN A 185 -13.68 13.73 1.37
C GLN A 185 -13.06 12.96 0.19
N PHE A 186 -12.77 11.65 0.38
CA PHE A 186 -12.34 10.77 -0.71
C PHE A 186 -13.55 10.13 -1.38
N PRO A 187 -13.60 9.97 -2.70
CA PRO A 187 -14.71 9.34 -3.41
C PRO A 187 -14.87 7.85 -3.04
N TYR A 188 -15.85 7.57 -2.20
CA TYR A 188 -16.24 6.21 -1.88
C TYR A 188 -17.62 5.90 -2.50
N LEU A 189 -17.60 5.60 -3.81
CA LEU A 189 -18.82 5.54 -4.62
C LEU A 189 -19.85 4.52 -4.11
N TYR A 190 -19.40 3.38 -3.57
CA TYR A 190 -20.31 2.42 -2.93
C TYR A 190 -21.08 3.02 -1.74
N ARG A 191 -20.49 3.98 -0.99
CA ARG A 191 -21.08 4.61 0.19
C ARG A 191 -21.50 6.06 -0.03
N ASN A 192 -21.81 6.43 -1.27
CA ASN A 192 -22.36 7.76 -1.59
C ASN A 192 -23.64 8.05 -0.79
N PRO A 193 -23.94 9.33 -0.54
CA PRO A 193 -25.27 9.74 -0.09
C PRO A 193 -26.39 9.13 -0.95
N ALA A 194 -27.50 8.74 -0.30
CA ALA A 194 -28.60 8.07 -0.98
C ALA A 194 -29.16 8.91 -2.15
N GLY A 195 -29.38 8.28 -3.29
CA GLY A 195 -29.94 8.91 -4.48
C GLY A 195 -28.97 9.72 -5.33
N MET A 196 -27.67 9.78 -4.95
CA MET A 196 -26.66 10.51 -5.70
C MET A 196 -26.19 9.70 -6.91
N SER A 197 -26.20 10.29 -8.10
CA SER A 197 -25.60 9.67 -9.30
C SER A 197 -24.09 9.65 -9.22
N ALA A 198 -23.42 8.83 -10.06
CA ALA A 198 -21.95 8.79 -10.09
C ALA A 198 -21.34 10.14 -10.48
N ALA A 199 -21.97 10.88 -11.41
CA ALA A 199 -21.52 12.21 -11.83
C ALA A 199 -21.67 13.22 -10.68
N ASP A 200 -22.84 13.28 -10.03
CA ASP A 200 -23.07 14.16 -8.89
C ASP A 200 -22.12 13.85 -7.73
N ALA A 201 -21.76 12.56 -7.57
CA ALA A 201 -20.79 12.14 -6.58
C ALA A 201 -19.38 12.73 -6.85
N ILE A 202 -18.94 12.74 -8.11
CA ILE A 202 -17.64 13.35 -8.47
C ILE A 202 -17.64 14.82 -8.11
N ASP A 203 -18.68 15.56 -8.42
CA ASP A 203 -18.82 16.97 -8.07
C ASP A 203 -18.85 17.17 -6.55
N TYR A 204 -19.64 16.39 -5.83
CA TYR A 204 -19.71 16.44 -4.36
C TYR A 204 -18.35 16.26 -3.68
N TYR A 205 -17.57 15.27 -4.14
CA TYR A 205 -16.23 15.03 -3.57
C TYR A 205 -15.22 16.10 -4.00
N THR A 206 -15.34 16.64 -5.19
CA THR A 206 -14.53 17.78 -5.67
C THR A 206 -14.84 19.05 -4.87
N ASP A 207 -16.11 19.34 -4.63
CA ASP A 207 -16.56 20.48 -3.81
C ASP A 207 -16.04 20.40 -2.37
N SER A 208 -15.77 19.20 -1.86
CA SER A 208 -15.18 19.05 -0.54
C SER A 208 -13.79 19.69 -0.43
N ILE A 209 -13.04 19.76 -1.53
CA ILE A 209 -11.74 20.46 -1.59
C ILE A 209 -11.95 21.97 -1.56
N TYR A 210 -12.92 22.47 -2.33
CA TYR A 210 -13.25 23.90 -2.31
C TYR A 210 -13.75 24.37 -0.93
N ARG A 211 -14.52 23.53 -0.23
CA ARG A 211 -14.91 23.82 1.16
C ARG A 211 -13.70 23.98 2.10
N VAL A 212 -12.64 23.19 1.92
CA VAL A 212 -11.40 23.40 2.68
C VAL A 212 -10.82 24.79 2.39
N PHE A 213 -10.85 25.25 1.15
CA PHE A 213 -10.35 26.59 0.78
C PHE A 213 -11.16 27.73 1.41
N GLU A 214 -12.48 27.56 1.50
CA GLU A 214 -13.39 28.58 2.03
C GLU A 214 -13.46 28.59 3.57
N GLU A 215 -13.37 27.41 4.20
CA GLU A 215 -13.65 27.26 5.64
C GLU A 215 -12.40 27.13 6.50
N SER A 216 -11.28 26.63 5.95
CA SER A 216 -10.17 26.15 6.79
C SER A 216 -8.78 26.65 6.38
N SER A 217 -8.47 26.68 5.09
CA SER A 217 -7.15 27.06 4.58
C SER A 217 -7.26 27.66 3.18
N PRO A 218 -7.02 28.98 2.99
CA PRO A 218 -7.02 29.57 1.66
C PRO A 218 -6.09 28.80 0.70
N ALA A 219 -6.49 28.71 -0.58
CA ALA A 219 -5.76 27.93 -1.58
C ALA A 219 -4.29 28.36 -1.73
N GLU A 220 -4.01 29.66 -1.57
CA GLU A 220 -2.65 30.24 -1.61
C GLU A 220 -1.76 29.81 -0.43
N HIS A 221 -2.32 29.20 0.62
CA HIS A 221 -1.58 28.61 1.72
C HIS A 221 -1.38 27.09 1.55
N VAL A 222 -1.99 26.45 0.56
CA VAL A 222 -1.89 25.01 0.35
C VAL A 222 -0.72 24.68 -0.57
N ALA A 223 0.26 23.95 -0.05
CA ALA A 223 1.45 23.51 -0.76
C ALA A 223 1.16 22.31 -1.68
N ALA A 224 0.40 21.34 -1.17
CA ALA A 224 0.11 20.11 -1.89
C ALA A 224 -1.23 19.49 -1.50
N ILE A 225 -1.78 18.70 -2.44
CA ILE A 225 -2.83 17.71 -2.22
C ILE A 225 -2.18 16.35 -2.31
N VAL A 226 -2.36 15.48 -1.29
CA VAL A 226 -1.77 14.13 -1.22
C VAL A 226 -2.87 13.09 -1.41
N VAL A 227 -2.69 12.18 -2.37
CA VAL A 227 -3.71 11.19 -2.77
C VAL A 227 -3.06 9.81 -2.93
N GLU A 228 -3.66 8.78 -2.35
CA GLU A 228 -3.40 7.39 -2.73
C GLU A 228 -4.18 7.09 -4.02
N PRO A 229 -3.58 6.58 -5.11
CA PRO A 229 -4.31 6.21 -6.32
C PRO A 229 -5.41 5.16 -6.08
N LEU A 230 -5.20 4.32 -5.10
CA LEU A 230 -6.17 3.42 -4.51
C LEU A 230 -5.89 3.40 -3.00
N GLN A 231 -6.87 3.83 -2.19
CA GLN A 231 -6.72 3.82 -0.74
C GLN A 231 -6.57 2.40 -0.20
N GLY A 232 -5.42 2.10 0.42
CA GLY A 232 -5.14 0.78 0.99
C GLY A 232 -5.93 0.54 2.28
N GLU A 233 -5.52 1.18 3.34
CA GLU A 233 -6.14 1.03 4.68
C GLU A 233 -7.58 1.54 4.75
N GLY A 234 -7.97 2.44 3.85
CA GLY A 234 -9.33 2.95 3.70
C GLY A 234 -10.34 1.90 3.23
N GLY A 235 -9.86 0.78 2.64
CA GLY A 235 -10.72 -0.33 2.21
C GLY A 235 -10.63 -0.67 0.73
N PHE A 236 -9.48 -0.49 0.10
CA PHE A 236 -9.20 -0.77 -1.31
C PHE A 236 -10.12 -0.02 -2.25
N ILE A 237 -10.17 1.31 -2.07
CA ILE A 237 -11.05 2.21 -2.80
C ILE A 237 -10.27 2.91 -3.90
N PRO A 238 -10.47 2.58 -5.20
CA PRO A 238 -9.82 3.28 -6.30
C PRO A 238 -10.29 4.74 -6.40
N ALA A 239 -9.37 5.67 -6.66
CA ALA A 239 -9.71 7.04 -7.03
C ALA A 239 -10.34 7.06 -8.44
N PRO A 240 -11.57 7.57 -8.61
CA PRO A 240 -12.17 7.68 -9.93
C PRO A 240 -11.34 8.60 -10.85
N LEU A 241 -11.11 8.19 -12.10
CA LEU A 241 -10.29 8.97 -13.04
C LEU A 241 -10.85 10.37 -13.31
N GLU A 242 -12.18 10.50 -13.37
CA GLU A 242 -12.82 11.82 -13.56
C GLU A 242 -12.59 12.74 -12.35
N TRP A 243 -12.60 12.19 -11.14
CA TRP A 243 -12.29 12.96 -9.95
C TRP A 243 -10.82 13.41 -9.92
N ILE A 244 -9.87 12.53 -10.25
CA ILE A 244 -8.46 12.91 -10.25
C ILE A 244 -8.13 13.95 -11.32
N LYS A 245 -8.84 13.95 -12.47
CA LYS A 245 -8.77 15.04 -13.45
C LYS A 245 -9.20 16.37 -12.85
N ALA A 246 -10.30 16.38 -12.08
CA ALA A 246 -10.75 17.58 -11.37
C ALA A 246 -9.75 18.05 -10.32
N VAL A 247 -9.16 17.11 -9.54
CA VAL A 247 -8.09 17.41 -8.57
C VAL A 247 -6.87 18.01 -9.28
N ARG A 248 -6.42 17.41 -10.40
CA ARG A 248 -5.30 17.95 -11.19
C ARG A 248 -5.58 19.38 -11.66
N LYS A 249 -6.78 19.60 -12.19
CA LYS A 249 -7.19 20.95 -12.61
C LYS A 249 -7.16 21.96 -11.46
N ILE A 250 -7.67 21.60 -10.28
CA ILE A 250 -7.58 22.45 -9.08
C ILE A 250 -6.12 22.76 -8.76
N CYS A 251 -5.25 21.76 -8.79
CA CYS A 251 -3.83 21.93 -8.52
C CYS A 251 -3.18 22.89 -9.52
N ASP A 252 -3.47 22.74 -10.81
CA ASP A 252 -2.93 23.64 -11.86
C ASP A 252 -3.46 25.07 -11.72
N ASP A 253 -4.76 25.25 -11.52
CA ASP A 253 -5.40 26.57 -11.39
C ASP A 253 -4.92 27.35 -10.15
N LYS A 254 -4.57 26.65 -9.08
CA LYS A 254 -4.19 27.24 -7.78
C LYS A 254 -2.68 27.18 -7.51
N GLY A 255 -1.88 26.58 -8.38
CA GLY A 255 -0.44 26.40 -8.17
C GLY A 255 -0.12 25.50 -6.96
N ILE A 256 -0.92 24.45 -6.75
CA ILE A 256 -0.78 23.46 -5.70
C ILE A 256 -0.12 22.22 -6.32
N LEU A 257 0.80 21.56 -5.60
CA LEU A 257 1.41 20.32 -6.08
C LEU A 257 0.48 19.12 -5.84
N LEU A 258 0.41 18.20 -6.80
CA LEU A 258 -0.24 16.91 -6.64
C LEU A 258 0.81 15.86 -6.25
N ILE A 259 0.64 15.25 -5.07
CA ILE A 259 1.49 14.16 -4.58
C ILE A 259 0.68 12.86 -4.68
N ALA A 260 1.20 11.87 -5.41
CA ALA A 260 0.66 10.52 -5.40
C ALA A 260 1.43 9.64 -4.41
N ASP A 261 0.73 9.15 -3.40
CA ASP A 261 1.26 8.12 -2.49
C ASP A 261 1.09 6.74 -3.13
N GLU A 262 2.14 6.28 -3.78
CA GLU A 262 2.23 4.95 -4.41
C GLU A 262 2.96 3.91 -3.53
N VAL A 263 3.03 4.18 -2.24
CA VAL A 263 3.68 3.27 -1.28
C VAL A 263 3.09 1.86 -1.34
N GLN A 264 1.78 1.73 -1.55
CA GLN A 264 1.13 0.41 -1.67
C GLN A 264 0.74 0.04 -3.10
N THR A 265 0.43 1.00 -3.95
CA THR A 265 -0.08 0.79 -5.31
C THR A 265 0.99 0.55 -6.36
N GLY A 266 2.23 0.96 -6.08
CA GLY A 266 3.36 0.84 -7.00
C GLY A 266 3.87 -0.58 -7.20
N PHE A 267 4.82 -0.70 -8.11
CA PHE A 267 5.55 -1.93 -8.41
C PHE A 267 4.63 -3.08 -8.88
N CYS A 268 3.93 -2.86 -9.96
CA CYS A 268 3.05 -3.81 -10.68
C CYS A 268 1.76 -4.18 -9.95
N ARG A 269 1.56 -3.77 -8.67
CA ARG A 269 0.43 -4.21 -7.85
C ARG A 269 -0.93 -3.98 -8.51
N THR A 270 -1.11 -2.86 -9.19
CA THR A 270 -2.39 -2.42 -9.78
C THR A 270 -2.54 -2.75 -11.26
N GLY A 271 -1.68 -3.60 -11.84
CA GLY A 271 -1.71 -3.94 -13.27
C GLY A 271 -0.88 -3.01 -14.16
N LYS A 272 -0.20 -2.04 -13.56
CA LYS A 272 0.84 -1.20 -14.19
C LYS A 272 2.01 -1.07 -13.21
N MET A 273 3.19 -0.68 -13.70
CA MET A 273 4.35 -0.46 -12.82
C MET A 273 4.02 0.52 -11.68
N PHE A 274 3.24 1.57 -11.98
CA PHE A 274 2.70 2.54 -11.03
C PHE A 274 1.24 2.84 -11.36
N ALA A 275 0.38 2.95 -10.35
CA ALA A 275 -1.04 3.27 -10.56
C ALA A 275 -1.24 4.66 -11.17
N SER A 276 -0.33 5.61 -10.93
CA SER A 276 -0.35 6.94 -11.56
C SER A 276 -0.21 6.90 -13.09
N GLN A 277 0.15 5.78 -13.70
CA GLN A 277 0.11 5.62 -15.16
C GLN A 277 -1.35 5.65 -15.69
N TYR A 278 -2.33 5.24 -14.88
CA TYR A 278 -3.76 5.44 -15.22
C TYR A 278 -4.14 6.93 -15.19
N TRP A 279 -3.54 7.71 -14.28
CA TRP A 279 -3.75 9.16 -14.21
C TRP A 279 -3.11 9.86 -15.42
N GLN A 280 -1.96 9.38 -15.88
CA GLN A 280 -1.28 9.88 -17.07
C GLN A 280 -2.15 9.72 -18.33
N GLU A 281 -2.92 8.63 -18.45
CA GLU A 281 -3.84 8.40 -19.58
C GLU A 281 -4.95 9.46 -19.68
N VAL A 282 -5.25 10.14 -18.58
CA VAL A 282 -6.28 11.20 -18.52
C VAL A 282 -5.67 12.60 -18.32
N GLY A 283 -4.34 12.74 -18.44
CA GLY A 283 -3.63 14.01 -18.32
C GLY A 283 -3.58 14.56 -16.88
N ALA A 284 -3.54 13.66 -15.89
CA ALA A 284 -3.53 14.02 -14.47
C ALA A 284 -2.26 13.57 -13.75
N GLU A 285 -1.11 13.62 -14.42
CA GLU A 285 0.17 13.23 -13.85
C GLU A 285 0.48 14.00 -12.57
N PRO A 286 0.96 13.30 -11.50
CA PRO A 286 1.38 13.96 -10.27
C PRO A 286 2.71 14.72 -10.44
N ASP A 287 2.95 15.67 -9.55
CA ASP A 287 4.21 16.43 -9.48
C ASP A 287 5.27 15.69 -8.67
N ILE A 288 4.84 14.91 -7.66
CA ILE A 288 5.67 14.10 -6.77
C ILE A 288 5.02 12.72 -6.62
N ILE A 289 5.84 11.66 -6.63
CA ILE A 289 5.42 10.31 -6.28
C ILE A 289 6.26 9.80 -5.12
N THR A 290 5.61 9.25 -4.08
CA THR A 290 6.25 8.51 -3.00
C THR A 290 6.08 7.02 -3.21
N THR A 291 7.14 6.24 -2.96
CA THR A 291 7.15 4.78 -3.10
C THR A 291 7.89 4.12 -1.94
N ALA A 292 7.49 2.89 -1.59
CA ALA A 292 8.17 2.05 -0.59
C ALA A 292 7.76 0.58 -0.78
N LYS A 293 7.53 -0.15 0.32
CA LYS A 293 7.01 -1.54 0.33
C LYS A 293 7.72 -2.45 -0.68
N SER A 294 7.11 -2.66 -1.85
CA SER A 294 7.63 -3.62 -2.84
C SER A 294 8.90 -3.18 -3.58
N ILE A 295 9.40 -1.97 -3.33
CA ILE A 295 10.60 -1.44 -4.00
C ILE A 295 11.84 -2.33 -3.82
N ALA A 296 12.02 -2.95 -2.63
CA ALA A 296 13.22 -3.69 -2.26
C ALA A 296 12.95 -5.07 -1.65
N ALA A 297 11.87 -5.75 -2.06
CA ALA A 297 11.53 -7.13 -1.66
C ALA A 297 11.50 -7.39 -0.15
N GLY A 298 11.12 -6.39 0.66
CA GLY A 298 11.05 -6.49 2.12
C GLY A 298 12.19 -5.81 2.86
N LEU A 299 13.26 -5.39 2.19
CA LEU A 299 14.29 -4.55 2.80
C LEU A 299 13.78 -3.10 2.99
N PRO A 300 14.16 -2.42 4.09
CA PRO A 300 13.77 -1.03 4.32
C PRO A 300 14.33 -0.10 3.23
N LEU A 301 13.47 0.39 2.37
CA LEU A 301 13.75 1.38 1.34
C LEU A 301 12.45 2.10 0.95
N SER A 302 12.56 3.39 0.69
CA SER A 302 11.52 4.20 0.07
C SER A 302 12.14 5.24 -0.84
N ALA A 303 11.33 5.81 -1.74
CA ALA A 303 11.80 6.83 -2.65
C ALA A 303 10.78 7.95 -2.82
N ILE A 304 11.28 9.14 -3.08
CA ILE A 304 10.54 10.32 -3.50
C ILE A 304 11.09 10.69 -4.88
N THR A 305 10.24 10.64 -5.90
CA THR A 305 10.60 11.10 -7.26
C THR A 305 9.74 12.29 -7.62
N ALA A 306 10.37 13.36 -8.09
CA ALA A 306 9.69 14.57 -8.54
C ALA A 306 10.43 15.22 -9.71
N ARG A 307 9.79 16.26 -10.29
CA ARG A 307 10.47 17.12 -11.25
C ARG A 307 11.71 17.74 -10.62
N LYS A 308 12.76 17.91 -11.43
CA LYS A 308 14.06 18.42 -10.99
C LYS A 308 13.95 19.75 -10.25
N GLU A 309 13.22 20.74 -10.78
CA GLU A 309 13.06 22.04 -10.16
C GLU A 309 12.37 21.98 -8.78
N ILE A 310 11.50 20.96 -8.55
CA ILE A 310 10.87 20.74 -7.24
C ILE A 310 11.91 20.16 -6.27
N MET A 311 12.67 19.16 -6.70
CA MET A 311 13.69 18.53 -5.86
C MET A 311 14.83 19.48 -5.49
N GLU A 312 15.27 20.34 -6.41
CA GLU A 312 16.35 21.33 -6.18
C GLU A 312 15.90 22.54 -5.37
N SER A 313 14.60 22.71 -5.10
CA SER A 313 14.09 23.80 -4.25
C SER A 313 14.48 23.66 -2.78
N VAL A 314 14.92 22.48 -2.37
CA VAL A 314 15.28 22.16 -0.98
C VAL A 314 16.76 22.47 -0.76
N LYS A 315 17.06 23.23 0.30
CA LYS A 315 18.44 23.58 0.65
C LYS A 315 19.25 22.32 1.01
N GLY A 316 20.50 22.24 0.54
CA GLY A 316 21.40 21.15 0.86
C GLY A 316 21.49 20.85 2.36
N GLY A 317 21.41 19.57 2.72
CA GLY A 317 21.40 19.08 4.10
C GLY A 317 20.02 19.08 4.80
N THR A 318 18.96 19.53 4.14
CA THR A 318 17.59 19.54 4.70
C THR A 318 16.92 18.18 4.65
N ILE A 319 17.22 17.39 3.62
CA ILE A 319 16.74 16.01 3.46
C ILE A 319 17.93 15.05 3.52
N GLY A 320 17.69 13.84 4.03
CA GLY A 320 18.72 12.83 4.21
C GLY A 320 18.43 11.99 5.45
N GLY A 321 19.34 11.08 5.75
CA GLY A 321 19.31 10.19 6.91
C GLY A 321 20.47 9.21 6.86
N THR A 322 20.95 8.77 8.02
CA THR A 322 22.12 7.89 8.12
C THR A 322 22.02 6.62 7.27
N TYR A 323 20.81 6.04 7.18
CA TYR A 323 20.55 4.79 6.46
C TYR A 323 19.89 4.98 5.10
N CYS A 324 19.61 6.22 4.71
CA CYS A 324 18.94 6.54 3.45
C CYS A 324 19.73 6.01 2.24
N GLY A 325 19.05 5.23 1.38
CA GLY A 325 19.68 4.60 0.23
C GLY A 325 20.71 3.54 0.62
N ASN A 326 20.38 2.69 1.59
CA ASN A 326 21.27 1.58 2.01
C ASN A 326 21.73 0.76 0.79
N PRO A 327 23.05 0.49 0.62
CA PRO A 327 23.58 -0.20 -0.55
C PRO A 327 22.97 -1.58 -0.81
N VAL A 328 22.67 -2.34 0.24
CA VAL A 328 22.06 -3.67 0.11
C VAL A 328 20.61 -3.56 -0.36
N ALA A 329 19.87 -2.59 0.16
CA ALA A 329 18.51 -2.32 -0.28
C ALA A 329 18.46 -1.76 -1.73
N CYS A 330 19.43 -0.93 -2.13
CA CYS A 330 19.54 -0.44 -3.51
C CYS A 330 19.82 -1.60 -4.48
N ALA A 331 20.73 -2.51 -4.16
CA ALA A 331 21.03 -3.69 -4.97
C ALA A 331 19.78 -4.61 -5.12
N ALA A 332 19.04 -4.82 -4.05
CA ALA A 332 17.77 -5.53 -4.09
C ALA A 332 16.75 -4.82 -4.98
N ALA A 333 16.61 -3.50 -4.86
CA ALA A 333 15.63 -2.71 -5.62
C ALA A 333 15.89 -2.73 -7.13
N LEU A 334 17.14 -2.58 -7.55
CA LEU A 334 17.53 -2.72 -8.96
C LEU A 334 17.11 -4.07 -9.52
N LYS A 335 17.36 -5.15 -8.76
CA LYS A 335 16.98 -6.50 -9.16
C LYS A 335 15.45 -6.72 -9.13
N VAL A 336 14.72 -6.12 -8.19
CA VAL A 336 13.25 -6.13 -8.17
C VAL A 336 12.67 -5.53 -9.45
N ILE A 337 13.15 -4.35 -9.85
CA ILE A 337 12.67 -3.66 -11.05
C ILE A 337 12.98 -4.48 -12.32
N GLU A 338 14.17 -5.08 -12.39
CA GLU A 338 14.56 -5.97 -13.50
C GLU A 338 13.62 -7.17 -13.61
N ILE A 339 13.38 -7.90 -12.49
CA ILE A 339 12.49 -9.07 -12.45
C ILE A 339 11.07 -8.67 -12.85
N MET A 340 10.52 -7.59 -12.30
CA MET A 340 9.16 -7.15 -12.59
C MET A 340 8.94 -6.87 -14.08
N LYS A 341 9.91 -6.21 -14.73
CA LYS A 341 9.87 -5.93 -16.17
C LYS A 341 10.05 -7.20 -17.01
N ARG A 342 11.06 -8.01 -16.70
CA ARG A 342 11.37 -9.25 -17.44
C ARG A 342 10.22 -10.24 -17.41
N ASP A 343 9.63 -10.44 -16.22
CA ASP A 343 8.59 -11.44 -15.97
C ASP A 343 7.17 -10.88 -16.16
N ARG A 344 7.04 -9.62 -16.61
CA ARG A 344 5.78 -8.93 -16.93
C ARG A 344 4.76 -9.03 -15.79
N LEU A 345 5.20 -8.69 -14.56
CA LEU A 345 4.35 -8.86 -13.37
C LEU A 345 3.15 -7.90 -13.33
N ASP A 346 3.15 -6.82 -14.09
CA ASP A 346 2.01 -5.96 -14.36
C ASP A 346 0.88 -6.70 -15.08
N GLU A 347 1.21 -7.47 -16.12
CA GLU A 347 0.22 -8.33 -16.81
C GLU A 347 -0.25 -9.46 -15.91
N ARG A 348 0.66 -10.08 -15.17
CA ARG A 348 0.30 -11.11 -14.19
C ARG A 348 -0.67 -10.58 -13.13
N ALA A 349 -0.51 -9.34 -12.68
CA ALA A 349 -1.47 -8.70 -11.76
C ALA A 349 -2.87 -8.57 -12.38
N CYS A 350 -2.96 -8.30 -13.69
CA CYS A 350 -4.24 -8.26 -14.40
C CYS A 350 -4.88 -9.66 -14.53
N GLU A 351 -4.08 -10.70 -14.81
CA GLU A 351 -4.56 -12.09 -14.86
C GLU A 351 -5.11 -12.54 -13.51
N ILE A 352 -4.37 -12.28 -12.42
CA ILE A 352 -4.80 -12.57 -11.04
C ILE A 352 -6.11 -11.82 -10.75
N SER A 353 -6.18 -10.55 -11.15
CA SER A 353 -7.39 -9.73 -10.98
C SER A 353 -8.61 -10.36 -11.65
N ALA A 354 -8.47 -10.80 -12.89
CA ALA A 354 -9.57 -11.41 -13.64
C ALA A 354 -10.15 -12.63 -12.91
N ILE A 355 -9.27 -13.53 -12.43
CA ILE A 355 -9.66 -14.75 -11.69
C ILE A 355 -10.39 -14.38 -10.38
N ILE A 356 -9.86 -13.41 -9.62
CA ILE A 356 -10.43 -13.03 -8.32
C ILE A 356 -11.75 -12.29 -8.50
N MET A 357 -11.81 -11.33 -9.41
CA MET A 357 -13.01 -10.54 -9.65
C MET A 357 -14.17 -11.41 -10.15
N GLU A 358 -13.91 -12.38 -11.03
CA GLU A 358 -14.92 -13.34 -11.46
C GLU A 358 -15.51 -14.10 -10.26
N ARG A 359 -14.63 -14.65 -9.39
CA ARG A 359 -15.07 -15.44 -8.23
C ARG A 359 -15.78 -14.57 -7.18
N PHE A 360 -15.25 -13.38 -6.86
CA PHE A 360 -15.82 -12.48 -5.86
C PHE A 360 -17.15 -11.88 -6.31
N ASN A 361 -17.31 -11.52 -7.61
CA ASN A 361 -18.58 -11.06 -8.14
C ASN A 361 -19.66 -12.13 -8.07
N ARG A 362 -19.31 -13.39 -8.40
CA ARG A 362 -20.22 -14.53 -8.20
C ARG A 362 -20.62 -14.68 -6.74
N TRP A 363 -19.68 -14.61 -5.80
CA TRP A 363 -20.01 -14.66 -4.38
C TRP A 363 -20.87 -13.49 -3.92
N GLN A 364 -20.70 -12.31 -4.53
CA GLN A 364 -21.59 -11.18 -4.27
C GLN A 364 -23.05 -11.48 -4.69
N GLU A 365 -23.24 -12.25 -5.75
CA GLU A 365 -24.57 -12.73 -6.14
C GLU A 365 -25.11 -13.78 -5.17
N ASP A 366 -24.28 -14.74 -4.78
CA ASP A 366 -24.65 -15.90 -3.97
C ASP A 366 -24.84 -15.56 -2.48
N TYR A 367 -24.07 -14.62 -1.92
CA TYR A 367 -24.05 -14.30 -0.48
C TYR A 367 -24.52 -12.86 -0.19
N ALA A 368 -25.69 -12.73 0.42
CA ALA A 368 -26.29 -11.41 0.74
C ALA A 368 -25.41 -10.52 1.66
N VAL A 369 -24.51 -11.11 2.42
CA VAL A 369 -23.57 -10.39 3.31
C VAL A 369 -22.44 -9.68 2.56
N ILE A 370 -22.23 -9.93 1.28
CA ILE A 370 -21.24 -9.26 0.46
C ILE A 370 -21.87 -8.03 -0.19
N GLY A 371 -21.43 -6.85 0.26
CA GLY A 371 -21.99 -5.57 -0.20
C GLY A 371 -21.34 -5.04 -1.47
N ASP A 372 -20.02 -5.12 -1.57
CA ASP A 372 -19.25 -4.55 -2.68
C ASP A 372 -17.96 -5.34 -2.95
N VAL A 373 -17.58 -5.41 -4.24
CA VAL A 373 -16.33 -5.98 -4.73
C VAL A 373 -15.66 -4.94 -5.61
N ARG A 374 -14.41 -4.58 -5.32
CA ARG A 374 -13.71 -3.52 -6.02
C ARG A 374 -12.20 -3.72 -6.02
N GLY A 375 -11.50 -3.05 -6.91
CA GLY A 375 -10.04 -3.09 -6.94
C GLY A 375 -9.47 -2.63 -8.26
N LEU A 376 -8.14 -2.74 -8.36
CA LEU A 376 -7.37 -2.42 -9.55
C LEU A 376 -6.17 -3.38 -9.61
N GLY A 377 -6.04 -4.13 -10.70
CA GLY A 377 -5.04 -5.19 -10.77
C GLY A 377 -5.18 -6.19 -9.62
N ALA A 378 -4.08 -6.67 -9.08
CA ALA A 378 -4.07 -7.61 -7.96
C ALA A 378 -4.21 -6.94 -6.58
N MET A 379 -4.89 -5.81 -6.51
CA MET A 379 -5.27 -5.09 -5.30
C MET A 379 -6.80 -5.06 -5.22
N VAL A 380 -7.40 -6.11 -4.66
CA VAL A 380 -8.85 -6.34 -4.66
C VAL A 380 -9.39 -6.42 -3.23
N GLY A 381 -10.50 -5.73 -2.97
CA GLY A 381 -11.23 -5.73 -1.72
C GLY A 381 -12.64 -6.28 -1.86
N ILE A 382 -13.07 -7.07 -0.89
CA ILE A 382 -14.44 -7.55 -0.75
C ILE A 382 -15.03 -7.03 0.56
N GLU A 383 -16.15 -6.32 0.48
CA GLU A 383 -16.75 -5.63 1.62
C GLU A 383 -17.97 -6.36 2.15
N PHE A 384 -18.01 -6.60 3.46
CA PHE A 384 -19.07 -7.30 4.14
C PHE A 384 -20.01 -6.35 4.87
N VAL A 385 -21.32 -6.58 4.71
CA VAL A 385 -22.41 -5.78 5.28
C VAL A 385 -23.46 -6.66 5.94
N LYS A 386 -24.11 -6.14 6.96
CA LYS A 386 -25.26 -6.81 7.61
C LYS A 386 -26.50 -6.77 6.72
N ASP A 387 -26.63 -5.72 5.91
CA ASP A 387 -27.74 -5.48 5.00
C ASP A 387 -27.28 -4.58 3.85
N ARG A 388 -27.60 -4.93 2.61
CA ARG A 388 -27.17 -4.21 1.40
C ARG A 388 -27.86 -2.86 1.20
N THR A 389 -29.06 -2.68 1.75
CA THR A 389 -29.81 -1.43 1.60
C THR A 389 -29.22 -0.36 2.52
N THR A 390 -29.02 -0.69 3.77
CA THR A 390 -28.45 0.21 4.78
C THR A 390 -26.92 0.28 4.70
N LYS A 391 -26.29 -0.70 4.08
CA LYS A 391 -24.83 -0.89 3.99
C LYS A 391 -24.17 -0.92 5.37
N ALA A 392 -24.90 -1.37 6.40
CA ALA A 392 -24.39 -1.47 7.77
C ALA A 392 -23.17 -2.40 7.83
N PRO A 393 -21.98 -1.94 8.28
CA PRO A 393 -20.75 -2.74 8.30
C PRO A 393 -20.87 -4.02 9.12
N TYR A 394 -20.15 -5.08 8.72
CA TYR A 394 -20.16 -6.37 9.44
C TYR A 394 -18.73 -6.82 9.83
N PRO A 395 -18.03 -6.05 10.71
CA PRO A 395 -16.64 -6.39 11.09
C PRO A 395 -16.54 -7.68 11.91
N GLU A 396 -17.59 -8.07 12.65
CA GLU A 396 -17.61 -9.30 13.43
C GLU A 396 -17.53 -10.54 12.52
N LEU A 397 -18.26 -10.53 11.40
CA LEU A 397 -18.19 -11.58 10.39
C LEU A 397 -16.81 -11.64 9.76
N VAL A 398 -16.23 -10.49 9.40
CA VAL A 398 -14.87 -10.41 8.83
C VAL A 398 -13.84 -11.02 9.78
N SER A 399 -13.92 -10.71 11.08
CA SER A 399 -13.04 -11.30 12.09
C SER A 399 -13.17 -12.83 12.18
N ALA A 400 -14.40 -13.35 12.11
CA ALA A 400 -14.65 -14.79 12.12
C ALA A 400 -14.08 -15.47 10.86
N ILE A 401 -14.30 -14.88 9.68
CA ILE A 401 -13.77 -15.40 8.39
C ILE A 401 -12.24 -15.42 8.41
N VAL A 402 -11.59 -14.34 8.88
CA VAL A 402 -10.13 -14.26 8.99
C VAL A 402 -9.57 -15.35 9.88
N THR A 403 -10.23 -15.61 11.02
CA THR A 403 -9.83 -16.68 11.95
C THR A 403 -10.01 -18.06 11.32
N GLU A 404 -11.14 -18.32 10.68
CA GLU A 404 -11.44 -19.60 10.05
C GLU A 404 -10.49 -19.88 8.87
N ALA A 405 -10.19 -18.87 8.05
CA ALA A 405 -9.24 -18.99 6.94
C ALA A 405 -7.85 -19.39 7.43
N ALA A 406 -7.37 -18.81 8.53
CA ALA A 406 -6.07 -19.14 9.12
C ALA A 406 -6.02 -20.60 9.61
N GLN A 407 -7.08 -21.12 10.21
CA GLN A 407 -7.16 -22.52 10.62
C GLN A 407 -7.07 -23.50 9.45
N ASN A 408 -7.31 -23.03 8.23
CA ASN A 408 -7.31 -23.85 7.01
C ASN A 408 -6.13 -23.51 6.06
N GLY A 409 -5.14 -22.71 6.50
CA GLY A 409 -3.92 -22.45 5.75
C GLY A 409 -3.98 -21.26 4.79
N LEU A 410 -4.87 -20.28 5.03
CA LEU A 410 -4.93 -19.04 4.27
C LEU A 410 -4.74 -17.82 5.20
N ILE A 411 -3.76 -16.98 4.90
CA ILE A 411 -3.52 -15.72 5.58
C ILE A 411 -4.20 -14.59 4.80
N ILE A 412 -5.20 -13.94 5.39
CA ILE A 412 -5.92 -12.78 4.85
C ILE A 412 -6.04 -11.71 5.93
N GLU A 413 -6.25 -10.46 5.55
CA GLU A 413 -6.32 -9.35 6.51
C GLU A 413 -7.50 -8.42 6.22
N SER A 414 -8.05 -7.84 7.29
CA SER A 414 -9.11 -6.84 7.21
C SER A 414 -8.56 -5.45 6.91
N ALA A 415 -9.36 -4.64 6.23
CA ALA A 415 -9.15 -3.23 5.96
C ALA A 415 -10.46 -2.44 6.11
N GLY A 416 -10.40 -1.15 5.77
CA GLY A 416 -11.53 -0.25 5.83
C GLY A 416 -11.65 0.45 7.19
N VAL A 417 -12.29 1.63 7.16
CA VAL A 417 -12.53 2.45 8.36
C VAL A 417 -13.34 1.68 9.40
N TYR A 418 -14.22 0.79 8.93
CA TYR A 418 -15.10 -0.04 9.78
C TYR A 418 -14.56 -1.45 10.02
N GLY A 419 -13.39 -1.83 9.45
CA GLY A 419 -12.85 -3.18 9.58
C GLY A 419 -13.67 -4.28 8.92
N ASN A 420 -14.48 -3.95 7.92
CA ASN A 420 -15.43 -4.85 7.26
C ASN A 420 -15.07 -5.19 5.81
N VAL A 421 -13.82 -4.94 5.40
CA VAL A 421 -13.28 -5.29 4.09
C VAL A 421 -12.21 -6.34 4.27
N ILE A 422 -12.23 -7.43 3.50
CA ILE A 422 -11.11 -8.35 3.36
C ILE A 422 -10.35 -7.97 2.09
N ARG A 423 -9.02 -7.92 2.19
CA ARG A 423 -8.14 -7.46 1.12
C ARG A 423 -7.28 -8.60 0.55
N PHE A 424 -7.13 -8.59 -0.77
CA PHE A 424 -6.21 -9.46 -1.49
C PHE A 424 -4.95 -8.69 -1.87
N LEU A 425 -3.81 -9.12 -1.38
CA LEU A 425 -2.46 -8.55 -1.62
C LEU A 425 -1.40 -9.65 -1.82
N ALA A 426 -1.78 -10.84 -2.25
CA ALA A 426 -0.84 -11.93 -2.45
C ALA A 426 0.35 -11.50 -3.34
N PRO A 427 1.53 -12.12 -3.16
CA PRO A 427 2.63 -11.98 -4.11
C PRO A 427 2.17 -12.25 -5.54
N LEU A 428 2.64 -11.43 -6.51
CA LEU A 428 2.25 -11.58 -7.92
C LEU A 428 2.79 -12.86 -8.56
N VAL A 429 3.75 -13.49 -7.91
CA VAL A 429 4.32 -14.79 -8.29
C VAL A 429 3.51 -15.99 -7.79
N ILE A 430 2.34 -15.76 -7.20
CA ILE A 430 1.41 -16.82 -6.78
C ILE A 430 1.04 -17.69 -7.99
N THR A 431 1.08 -19.02 -7.82
CA THR A 431 0.64 -19.95 -8.87
C THR A 431 -0.88 -20.02 -8.93
N ASP A 432 -1.43 -20.39 -10.10
CA ASP A 432 -2.88 -20.53 -10.24
C ASP A 432 -3.43 -21.60 -9.30
N ALA A 433 -2.68 -22.70 -9.05
CA ALA A 433 -3.07 -23.73 -8.09
C ALA A 433 -3.17 -23.18 -6.66
N GLN A 434 -2.21 -22.34 -6.23
CA GLN A 434 -2.24 -21.68 -4.93
C GLN A 434 -3.38 -20.65 -4.83
N LEU A 435 -3.62 -19.91 -5.91
CA LEU A 435 -4.70 -18.93 -6.00
C LEU A 435 -6.07 -19.65 -5.85
N GLN A 436 -6.29 -20.74 -6.59
CA GLN A 436 -7.52 -21.54 -6.49
C GLN A 436 -7.68 -22.19 -5.11
N ALA A 437 -6.59 -22.72 -4.52
CA ALA A 437 -6.63 -23.26 -3.17
C ALA A 437 -7.05 -22.19 -2.14
N GLY A 438 -6.47 -20.99 -2.23
CA GLY A 438 -6.84 -19.86 -1.39
C GLY A 438 -8.30 -19.44 -1.57
N LEU A 439 -8.79 -19.35 -2.81
CA LEU A 439 -10.19 -19.04 -3.11
C LEU A 439 -11.14 -20.06 -2.49
N ASN A 440 -10.83 -21.34 -2.59
CA ASN A 440 -11.65 -22.40 -2.00
C ASN A 440 -11.67 -22.34 -0.47
N ILE A 441 -10.51 -22.08 0.17
CA ILE A 441 -10.45 -21.90 1.64
C ILE A 441 -11.27 -20.69 2.06
N PHE A 442 -11.17 -19.57 1.32
CA PHE A 442 -11.89 -18.36 1.64
C PHE A 442 -13.41 -18.54 1.50
N GLU A 443 -13.88 -19.17 0.40
CA GLU A 443 -15.29 -19.47 0.22
C GLU A 443 -15.85 -20.37 1.34
N ASN A 444 -15.12 -21.44 1.68
CA ASN A 444 -15.50 -22.32 2.78
C ASN A 444 -15.58 -21.59 4.12
N ALA A 445 -14.66 -20.62 4.36
CA ALA A 445 -14.70 -19.79 5.55
C ALA A 445 -15.93 -18.86 5.57
N ILE A 446 -16.33 -18.29 4.41
CA ILE A 446 -17.57 -17.52 4.28
C ILE A 446 -18.76 -18.40 4.61
N ILE A 447 -18.90 -19.57 3.96
CA ILE A 447 -20.02 -20.51 4.16
C ILE A 447 -20.16 -20.92 5.63
N LYS A 448 -19.05 -21.16 6.31
CA LYS A 448 -19.05 -21.60 7.70
C LYS A 448 -19.43 -20.50 8.70
N CYS A 449 -19.15 -19.22 8.35
CA CYS A 449 -19.34 -18.08 9.23
C CYS A 449 -20.66 -17.32 9.01
N VAL A 450 -21.33 -17.53 7.84
CA VAL A 450 -22.65 -16.96 7.53
C VAL A 450 -23.76 -17.88 7.99
#